data_465c17f345516f3142e1d6722a3632de
#
_entry.id   465c17f345516f3142e1d6722a3632de
#
_cell.length_a   1.000
_cell.length_b   1.000
_cell.length_c   1.000
_cell.angle_alpha   90.00
_cell.angle_beta   90.00
_cell.angle_gamma   90.00
#
_symmetry.space_group_name_H-M   'P 1'
#
loop_
_entity.id
_entity.type
_entity.pdbx_description
1 polymer ?
#
loop_
_entity_poly.entity_id
_entity_poly.type
_entity_poly.pdbx_seq_one_letter_code
_entity_poly.pdbx_strand_id
1 'polypeptide(L)'
;MDYDVMILGGGIIGCALAYELSKYSLNIALIEKDYDIADDVAFINSSVVYDGVECEDDLAANLELNGNKLMEDIAKKFKIPFKKTGSLIIAQNDNEVSNIENMYKKALKRGIKNIEVLTKDEVEKIEPNLNIDFKKALYSSNTASIAPFDLAISYGEIAFDNGVNFKLEEQVLEIQKLSKGYKIITNKNKFNCNIVINTTPDENFGIYSDTKRKL
;
A
#
# COMPACT_ATOMS: atom_id res chain seq x y z
N MET A 1 -16.78 -16.90 19.91
CA MET A 1 -16.19 -15.99 18.92
C MET A 1 -16.56 -16.50 17.57
N ASP A 2 -17.07 -15.62 16.70
CA ASP A 2 -17.48 -16.00 15.36
C ASP A 2 -16.26 -16.07 14.43
N TYR A 3 -15.27 -15.19 14.68
CA TYR A 3 -14.03 -15.09 13.92
C TYR A 3 -12.81 -14.89 14.81
N ASP A 4 -11.65 -15.37 14.37
CA ASP A 4 -10.37 -15.02 15.00
C ASP A 4 -9.94 -13.62 14.64
N VAL A 5 -10.06 -13.26 13.36
CA VAL A 5 -9.70 -11.94 12.83
C VAL A 5 -10.83 -11.39 11.96
N MET A 6 -11.17 -10.14 12.17
CA MET A 6 -12.04 -9.38 11.25
C MET A 6 -11.27 -8.20 10.67
N ILE A 7 -11.23 -8.14 9.35
CA ILE A 7 -10.62 -7.07 8.56
C ILE A 7 -11.74 -6.15 8.09
N LEU A 8 -11.61 -4.86 8.33
CA LEU A 8 -12.58 -3.84 7.94
C LEU A 8 -12.03 -3.06 6.75
N GLY A 9 -12.75 -3.10 5.63
CA GLY A 9 -12.39 -2.51 4.35
C GLY A 9 -11.82 -3.52 3.36
N GLY A 10 -12.45 -3.58 2.18
CA GLY A 10 -12.09 -4.43 1.03
C GLY A 10 -11.17 -3.75 0.02
N GLY A 11 -10.48 -2.67 0.40
CA GLY A 11 -9.45 -2.04 -0.43
C GLY A 11 -8.18 -2.90 -0.55
N ILE A 12 -7.18 -2.42 -1.29
CA ILE A 12 -5.93 -3.16 -1.56
C ILE A 12 -5.23 -3.65 -0.28
N ILE A 13 -5.22 -2.85 0.78
CA ILE A 13 -4.58 -3.21 2.06
C ILE A 13 -5.37 -4.32 2.75
N GLY A 14 -6.70 -4.22 2.79
CA GLY A 14 -7.56 -5.24 3.39
C GLY A 14 -7.46 -6.58 2.66
N CYS A 15 -7.50 -6.55 1.33
CA CYS A 15 -7.33 -7.74 0.48
C CYS A 15 -5.94 -8.37 0.65
N ALA A 16 -4.87 -7.57 0.69
CA ALA A 16 -3.51 -8.07 0.92
C ALA A 16 -3.37 -8.73 2.31
N LEU A 17 -3.93 -8.14 3.35
CA LEU A 17 -3.96 -8.73 4.69
C LEU A 17 -4.79 -10.01 4.73
N ALA A 18 -5.96 -10.04 4.08
CA ALA A 18 -6.78 -11.23 3.97
C ALA A 18 -6.01 -12.38 3.30
N TYR A 19 -5.31 -12.07 2.18
CA TYR A 19 -4.44 -13.03 1.50
C TYR A 19 -3.31 -13.54 2.40
N GLU A 20 -2.58 -12.65 3.07
CA GLU A 20 -1.47 -13.06 3.94
C GLU A 20 -1.95 -13.92 5.12
N LEU A 21 -3.04 -13.52 5.76
CA LEU A 21 -3.60 -14.24 6.91
C LEU A 21 -4.28 -15.56 6.50
N SER A 22 -4.82 -15.68 5.29
CA SER A 22 -5.43 -16.89 4.77
C SER A 22 -4.47 -18.08 4.66
N LYS A 23 -3.17 -17.84 4.76
CA LYS A 23 -2.13 -18.90 4.79
C LYS A 23 -2.05 -19.63 6.14
N TYR A 24 -2.77 -19.15 7.14
CA TYR A 24 -2.78 -19.72 8.49
C TYR A 24 -4.15 -20.34 8.82
N SER A 25 -4.19 -21.27 9.77
CA SER A 25 -5.43 -21.90 10.25
C SER A 25 -6.21 -20.94 11.16
N LEU A 26 -6.75 -19.88 10.58
CA LEU A 26 -7.55 -18.85 11.25
C LEU A 26 -8.93 -18.75 10.60
N ASN A 27 -9.95 -18.50 11.41
CA ASN A 27 -11.27 -18.12 10.90
C ASN A 27 -11.32 -16.61 10.69
N ILE A 28 -11.32 -16.18 9.43
CA ILE A 28 -11.15 -14.78 9.03
C ILE A 28 -12.40 -14.29 8.31
N ALA A 29 -12.84 -13.07 8.62
CA ALA A 29 -13.81 -12.34 7.80
C ALA A 29 -13.22 -11.01 7.34
N LEU A 30 -13.60 -10.60 6.12
CA LEU A 30 -13.40 -9.26 5.59
C LEU A 30 -14.77 -8.63 5.38
N ILE A 31 -14.97 -7.42 5.91
CA ILE A 31 -16.21 -6.64 5.75
C ILE A 31 -15.95 -5.47 4.83
N GLU A 32 -16.81 -5.32 3.80
CA GLU A 32 -16.80 -4.20 2.87
C GLU A 32 -18.22 -3.62 2.73
N LYS A 33 -18.31 -2.29 2.73
CA LYS A 33 -19.59 -1.56 2.61
C LYS A 33 -20.18 -1.61 1.20
N ASP A 34 -19.29 -1.67 0.21
CA ASP A 34 -19.66 -1.67 -1.19
C ASP A 34 -20.00 -3.10 -1.69
N TYR A 35 -20.53 -3.19 -2.90
CA TYR A 35 -20.96 -4.46 -3.48
C TYR A 35 -19.79 -5.32 -3.96
N ASP A 36 -18.61 -4.74 -4.08
CA ASP A 36 -17.39 -5.44 -4.49
C ASP A 36 -16.17 -4.92 -3.73
N ILE A 37 -15.05 -5.64 -3.82
CA ILE A 37 -13.75 -5.23 -3.31
C ILE A 37 -13.04 -4.28 -4.30
N ALA A 38 -12.11 -3.49 -3.79
CA ALA A 38 -11.27 -2.58 -4.58
C ALA A 38 -12.03 -1.48 -5.36
N ASP A 39 -13.26 -1.17 -4.99
CA ASP A 39 -14.14 -0.26 -5.74
C ASP A 39 -13.82 1.24 -5.54
N ASP A 40 -13.12 1.62 -4.47
CA ASP A 40 -12.83 3.02 -4.14
C ASP A 40 -11.42 3.48 -4.55
N VAL A 41 -10.47 3.32 -3.62
CA VAL A 41 -9.12 3.92 -3.70
C VAL A 41 -8.24 3.28 -4.77
N ALA A 42 -8.53 2.04 -5.18
CA ALA A 42 -7.76 1.37 -6.23
C ALA A 42 -7.88 2.08 -7.58
N PHE A 43 -9.00 2.74 -7.86
CA PHE A 43 -9.22 3.51 -9.09
C PHE A 43 -8.42 4.81 -9.17
N ILE A 44 -8.12 5.43 -8.04
CA ILE A 44 -7.39 6.72 -7.98
C ILE A 44 -5.91 6.55 -7.64
N ASN A 45 -5.41 5.33 -7.66
CA ASN A 45 -4.01 5.04 -7.38
C ASN A 45 -3.11 5.42 -8.57
N SER A 46 -1.92 5.95 -8.28
CA SER A 46 -0.93 6.36 -9.28
C SER A 46 -0.32 5.20 -10.08
N SER A 47 -0.59 3.96 -9.70
CA SER A 47 0.02 2.75 -10.28
C SER A 47 1.55 2.65 -10.08
N VAL A 48 2.15 3.53 -9.30
CA VAL A 48 3.60 3.59 -9.09
C VAL A 48 3.99 2.73 -7.89
N VAL A 49 4.99 1.89 -8.10
CA VAL A 49 5.67 1.13 -7.05
C VAL A 49 6.94 1.86 -6.69
N TYR A 50 6.91 2.63 -5.61
CA TYR A 50 8.02 3.42 -5.11
C TYR A 50 9.11 2.54 -4.49
N ASP A 51 10.31 3.10 -4.32
CA ASP A 51 11.49 2.40 -3.80
C ASP A 51 12.06 3.00 -2.50
N GLY A 52 11.38 4.00 -1.94
CA GLY A 52 11.75 4.65 -0.68
C GLY A 52 12.74 5.80 -0.81
N VAL A 53 13.11 6.21 -2.02
CA VAL A 53 14.03 7.34 -2.26
C VAL A 53 13.46 8.64 -1.73
N GLU A 54 12.17 8.88 -1.96
CA GLU A 54 11.47 10.12 -1.60
C GLU A 54 11.03 10.19 -0.14
N CYS A 55 11.05 9.07 0.59
CA CYS A 55 10.59 9.03 1.97
C CYS A 55 11.46 9.86 2.90
N GLU A 56 10.82 10.68 3.73
CA GLU A 56 11.51 11.40 4.81
C GLU A 56 11.85 10.48 5.98
N ASP A 57 10.92 9.60 6.33
CA ASP A 57 11.01 8.67 7.45
C ASP A 57 11.73 7.37 7.06
N ASP A 58 12.61 6.87 7.94
CA ASP A 58 13.43 5.69 7.67
C ASP A 58 12.61 4.39 7.70
N LEU A 59 11.54 4.33 8.52
CA LEU A 59 10.66 3.16 8.57
C LEU A 59 9.85 3.06 7.27
N ALA A 60 9.26 4.18 6.84
CA ALA A 60 8.52 4.25 5.58
C ALA A 60 9.40 3.86 4.38
N ALA A 61 10.63 4.41 4.32
CA ALA A 61 11.59 4.06 3.26
C ALA A 61 11.94 2.57 3.23
N ASN A 62 12.14 1.96 4.40
CA ASN A 62 12.40 0.53 4.50
C ASN A 62 11.20 -0.33 4.06
N LEU A 63 9.99 0.09 4.42
CA LEU A 63 8.76 -0.60 4.01
C LEU A 63 8.56 -0.50 2.49
N GLU A 64 8.75 0.68 1.89
CA GLU A 64 8.66 0.87 0.44
C GLU A 64 9.73 0.06 -0.31
N LEU A 65 10.98 0.10 0.15
CA LEU A 65 12.06 -0.70 -0.46
C LEU A 65 11.79 -2.20 -0.42
N ASN A 66 11.27 -2.70 0.70
CA ASN A 66 10.92 -4.12 0.83
C ASN A 66 9.68 -4.46 0.00
N GLY A 67 8.66 -3.60 0.00
CA GLY A 67 7.47 -3.74 -0.84
C GLY A 67 7.82 -3.77 -2.33
N ASN A 68 8.69 -2.86 -2.78
CA ASN A 68 9.17 -2.82 -4.16
C ASN A 68 9.80 -4.15 -4.61
N LYS A 69 10.66 -4.74 -3.76
CA LYS A 69 11.29 -6.04 -4.05
C LYS A 69 10.29 -7.19 -4.14
N LEU A 70 9.28 -7.19 -3.25
CA LEU A 70 8.25 -8.23 -3.22
C LEU A 70 7.27 -8.11 -4.39
N MET A 71 7.03 -6.90 -4.87
CA MET A 71 5.98 -6.62 -5.84
C MET A 71 6.21 -7.30 -7.19
N GLU A 72 7.45 -7.41 -7.63
CA GLU A 72 7.78 -8.12 -8.89
C GLU A 72 7.43 -9.62 -8.81
N ASP A 73 7.72 -10.26 -7.69
CA ASP A 73 7.40 -11.68 -7.49
C ASP A 73 5.88 -11.91 -7.36
N ILE A 74 5.20 -11.00 -6.67
CA ILE A 74 3.74 -11.01 -6.52
C ILE A 74 3.08 -10.83 -7.89
N ALA A 75 3.52 -9.85 -8.67
CA ALA A 75 2.99 -9.60 -10.01
C ALA A 75 3.17 -10.82 -10.94
N LYS A 76 4.33 -11.45 -10.91
CA LYS A 76 4.58 -12.70 -11.65
C LYS A 76 3.66 -13.83 -11.19
N LYS A 77 3.51 -14.00 -9.88
CA LYS A 77 2.68 -15.07 -9.29
C LYS A 77 1.21 -14.91 -9.68
N PHE A 78 0.70 -13.69 -9.66
CA PHE A 78 -0.71 -13.38 -9.97
C PHE A 78 -0.95 -13.07 -11.46
N LYS A 79 0.12 -13.06 -12.28
CA LYS A 79 0.08 -12.71 -13.71
C LYS A 79 -0.46 -11.30 -13.97
N ILE A 80 -0.12 -10.36 -13.09
CA ILE A 80 -0.50 -8.96 -13.19
C ILE A 80 0.54 -8.21 -14.03
N PRO A 81 0.12 -7.29 -14.92
CA PRO A 81 1.04 -6.44 -15.66
C PRO A 81 1.95 -5.65 -14.69
N PHE A 82 3.26 -5.81 -14.86
CA PHE A 82 4.30 -5.14 -14.08
C PHE A 82 5.41 -4.68 -14.99
N LYS A 83 5.83 -3.42 -14.86
CA LYS A 83 6.89 -2.85 -15.69
C LYS A 83 7.82 -1.98 -14.85
N LYS A 84 9.12 -2.27 -14.86
CA LYS A 84 10.14 -1.35 -14.35
C LYS A 84 10.25 -0.17 -15.31
N THR A 85 9.80 0.99 -14.87
CA THR A 85 9.77 2.22 -15.66
C THR A 85 10.92 3.13 -15.31
N GLY A 86 11.44 3.01 -14.09
CA GLY A 86 12.28 4.01 -13.48
C GLY A 86 11.49 5.27 -13.11
N SER A 87 12.16 6.20 -12.46
CA SER A 87 11.64 7.53 -12.15
C SER A 87 12.74 8.57 -12.20
N LEU A 88 12.37 9.83 -12.49
CA LEU A 88 13.22 10.99 -12.51
C LEU A 88 12.66 12.07 -11.57
N ILE A 89 13.44 12.48 -10.59
CA ILE A 89 13.14 13.65 -9.76
C ILE A 89 13.98 14.81 -10.29
N ILE A 90 13.31 15.80 -10.87
CA ILE A 90 13.93 16.89 -11.61
C ILE A 90 14.26 18.04 -10.67
N ALA A 91 15.44 18.65 -10.83
CA ALA A 91 15.89 19.84 -10.11
C ALA A 91 16.14 21.00 -11.09
N GLN A 92 15.36 22.08 -10.98
CA GLN A 92 15.39 23.22 -11.88
C GLN A 92 16.32 24.33 -11.38
N ASN A 93 16.57 24.39 -10.07
CA ASN A 93 17.40 25.42 -9.43
C ASN A 93 18.39 24.84 -8.43
N ASP A 94 19.31 25.65 -7.90
CA ASP A 94 20.41 25.18 -7.04
C ASP A 94 19.92 24.63 -5.69
N ASN A 95 18.80 25.15 -5.16
CA ASN A 95 18.21 24.59 -3.94
C ASN A 95 17.67 23.18 -4.18
N GLU A 96 16.99 22.97 -5.29
CA GLU A 96 16.47 21.64 -5.67
C GLU A 96 17.62 20.66 -6.00
N VAL A 97 18.70 21.14 -6.63
CA VAL A 97 19.92 20.33 -6.81
C VAL A 97 20.48 19.87 -5.48
N SER A 98 20.58 20.77 -4.50
CA SER A 98 21.03 20.42 -3.15
C SER A 98 20.10 19.41 -2.48
N ASN A 99 18.79 19.54 -2.70
CA ASN A 99 17.80 18.61 -2.16
C ASN A 99 17.96 17.20 -2.74
N ILE A 100 18.03 17.05 -4.07
CA ILE A 100 18.20 15.73 -4.69
C ILE A 100 19.55 15.08 -4.34
N GLU A 101 20.61 15.86 -4.17
CA GLU A 101 21.91 15.35 -3.70
C GLU A 101 21.83 14.84 -2.25
N ASN A 102 21.04 15.52 -1.40
CA ASN A 102 20.78 15.04 -0.03
C ASN A 102 19.90 13.77 -0.03
N MET A 103 18.85 13.72 -0.86
CA MET A 103 18.01 12.52 -1.05
C MET A 103 18.88 11.35 -1.52
N TYR A 104 19.73 11.54 -2.49
CA TYR A 104 20.66 10.53 -2.98
C TYR A 104 21.55 9.96 -1.86
N LYS A 105 22.21 10.85 -1.08
CA LYS A 105 23.05 10.43 0.05
C LYS A 105 22.27 9.67 1.12
N LYS A 106 21.04 10.13 1.42
CA LYS A 106 20.13 9.49 2.38
C LYS A 106 19.70 8.10 1.89
N ALA A 107 19.33 7.99 0.63
CA ALA A 107 18.92 6.74 0.01
C ALA A 107 20.06 5.69 0.00
N LEU A 108 21.30 6.10 -0.31
CA LEU A 108 22.46 5.21 -0.23
C LEU A 108 22.68 4.68 1.19
N LYS A 109 22.55 5.53 2.23
CA LYS A 109 22.66 5.11 3.63
C LYS A 109 21.59 4.09 4.02
N ARG A 110 20.40 4.16 3.43
CA ARG A 110 19.30 3.21 3.59
C ARG A 110 19.51 1.90 2.79
N GLY A 111 20.58 1.80 2.02
CA GLY A 111 20.88 0.64 1.19
C GLY A 111 20.09 0.57 -0.12
N ILE A 112 19.45 1.66 -0.53
CA ILE A 112 18.81 1.78 -1.85
C ILE A 112 19.91 1.86 -2.90
N LYS A 113 19.88 0.96 -3.86
CA LYS A 113 20.85 0.88 -4.97
C LYS A 113 20.17 1.24 -6.28
N ASN A 114 20.97 1.30 -7.36
CA ASN A 114 20.49 1.60 -8.72
C ASN A 114 19.81 2.97 -8.81
N ILE A 115 20.41 3.95 -8.16
CA ILE A 115 20.04 5.36 -8.18
C ILE A 115 21.26 6.20 -8.59
N GLU A 116 21.05 7.25 -9.35
CA GLU A 116 22.11 8.10 -9.89
C GLU A 116 21.66 9.56 -9.98
N VAL A 117 22.59 10.49 -9.76
CA VAL A 117 22.35 11.92 -10.04
C VAL A 117 22.87 12.20 -11.44
N LEU A 118 21.96 12.53 -12.35
CA LEU A 118 22.20 12.70 -13.77
C LEU A 118 22.23 14.17 -14.19
N THR A 119 23.04 14.44 -15.21
CA THR A 119 23.04 15.69 -15.96
C THR A 119 21.91 15.74 -16.98
N LYS A 120 21.65 16.92 -17.57
CA LYS A 120 20.63 17.07 -18.61
C LYS A 120 20.86 16.16 -19.81
N ASP A 121 22.11 16.10 -20.32
CA ASP A 121 22.48 15.27 -21.47
C ASP A 121 22.30 13.75 -21.22
N GLU A 122 22.46 13.32 -19.96
CA GLU A 122 22.21 11.92 -19.56
C GLU A 122 20.73 11.61 -19.47
N VAL A 123 19.93 12.55 -18.96
CA VAL A 123 18.47 12.41 -18.90
C VAL A 123 17.85 12.39 -20.29
N GLU A 124 18.32 13.21 -21.22
CA GLU A 124 17.82 13.23 -22.62
C GLU A 124 17.98 11.88 -23.33
N LYS A 125 18.96 11.06 -22.93
CA LYS A 125 19.12 9.68 -23.47
C LYS A 125 18.10 8.71 -22.92
N ILE A 126 17.58 8.96 -21.72
CA ILE A 126 16.59 8.10 -21.04
C ILE A 126 15.18 8.53 -21.42
N GLU A 127 14.91 9.83 -21.41
CA GLU A 127 13.61 10.43 -21.71
C GLU A 127 13.77 11.62 -22.68
N PRO A 128 13.90 11.34 -24.00
CA PRO A 128 14.13 12.37 -25.02
C PRO A 128 12.94 13.31 -25.21
N ASN A 129 11.75 12.97 -24.70
CA ASN A 129 10.55 13.80 -24.82
C ASN A 129 10.38 14.76 -23.64
N LEU A 130 11.28 14.75 -22.67
CA LEU A 130 11.23 15.66 -21.53
C LEU A 130 11.60 17.09 -21.96
N ASN A 131 10.58 17.91 -22.21
CA ASN A 131 10.74 19.26 -22.71
C ASN A 131 10.55 20.30 -21.59
N ILE A 132 11.41 20.24 -20.58
CA ILE A 132 11.48 21.23 -19.49
C ILE A 132 12.94 21.66 -19.28
N ASP A 133 13.15 22.86 -18.73
CA ASP A 133 14.49 23.28 -18.35
C ASP A 133 14.81 22.82 -16.92
N PHE A 134 16.00 22.22 -16.74
CA PHE A 134 16.46 21.71 -15.44
C PHE A 134 17.98 21.63 -15.41
N LYS A 135 18.54 21.53 -14.20
CA LYS A 135 19.98 21.45 -13.95
C LYS A 135 20.49 20.02 -13.79
N LYS A 136 19.80 19.25 -12.99
CA LYS A 136 20.11 17.84 -12.69
C LYS A 136 18.83 17.05 -12.45
N ALA A 137 18.93 15.72 -12.44
CA ALA A 137 17.88 14.83 -12.01
C ALA A 137 18.42 13.72 -11.11
N LEU A 138 17.62 13.26 -10.16
CA LEU A 138 17.86 12.01 -9.46
C LEU A 138 17.05 10.91 -10.16
N TYR A 139 17.75 9.95 -10.72
CA TYR A 139 17.18 8.80 -11.40
C TYR A 139 17.17 7.58 -10.46
N SER A 140 16.05 6.86 -10.45
CA SER A 140 15.99 5.52 -9.88
C SER A 140 15.48 4.53 -10.92
N SER A 141 16.20 3.45 -11.15
CA SER A 141 15.74 2.35 -12.00
C SER A 141 14.89 1.30 -11.27
N ASN A 142 14.68 1.46 -9.95
CA ASN A 142 13.90 0.52 -9.15
C ASN A 142 12.39 0.77 -9.28
N THR A 143 11.99 2.01 -9.51
CA THR A 143 10.58 2.39 -9.61
C THR A 143 9.90 1.62 -10.73
N ALA A 144 8.70 1.14 -10.47
CA ALA A 144 7.92 0.34 -11.40
C ALA A 144 6.48 0.82 -11.49
N SER A 145 5.74 0.29 -12.45
CA SER A 145 4.30 0.44 -12.58
C SER A 145 3.64 -0.91 -12.48
N ILE A 146 2.47 -0.97 -11.82
CA ILE A 146 1.64 -2.15 -11.66
C ILE A 146 0.17 -1.76 -11.83
N ALA A 147 -0.70 -2.71 -12.21
CA ALA A 147 -2.15 -2.52 -12.18
C ALA A 147 -2.68 -2.70 -10.75
N PRO A 148 -2.99 -1.64 -9.99
CA PRO A 148 -3.34 -1.74 -8.59
C PRO A 148 -4.70 -2.40 -8.37
N PHE A 149 -5.63 -2.21 -9.30
CA PHE A 149 -6.94 -2.86 -9.28
C PHE A 149 -6.81 -4.38 -9.43
N ASP A 150 -6.09 -4.85 -10.45
CA ASP A 150 -5.85 -6.27 -10.67
C ASP A 150 -5.13 -6.90 -9.47
N LEU A 151 -4.23 -6.14 -8.83
CA LEU A 151 -3.51 -6.58 -7.64
C LEU A 151 -4.48 -6.80 -6.46
N ALA A 152 -5.37 -5.84 -6.19
CA ALA A 152 -6.33 -5.91 -5.10
C ALA A 152 -7.32 -7.07 -5.31
N ILE A 153 -7.87 -7.22 -6.53
CA ILE A 153 -8.77 -8.31 -6.90
C ILE A 153 -8.07 -9.67 -6.72
N SER A 154 -6.84 -9.81 -7.24
CA SER A 154 -6.10 -11.08 -7.12
C SER A 154 -5.85 -11.47 -5.66
N TYR A 155 -5.53 -10.52 -4.79
CA TYR A 155 -5.42 -10.78 -3.35
C TYR A 155 -6.74 -11.25 -2.76
N GLY A 156 -7.85 -10.57 -3.09
CA GLY A 156 -9.18 -10.89 -2.59
C GLY A 156 -9.66 -12.27 -3.04
N GLU A 157 -9.57 -12.56 -4.34
CA GLU A 157 -9.98 -13.86 -4.90
C GLU A 157 -9.21 -15.02 -4.25
N ILE A 158 -7.89 -14.94 -4.15
CA ILE A 158 -7.11 -15.99 -3.51
C ILE A 158 -7.43 -16.12 -2.03
N ALA A 159 -7.66 -15.01 -1.33
CA ALA A 159 -8.09 -15.06 0.08
C ALA A 159 -9.46 -15.74 0.22
N PHE A 160 -10.40 -15.45 -0.67
CA PHE A 160 -11.71 -16.09 -0.71
C PHE A 160 -11.58 -17.61 -0.98
N ASP A 161 -10.81 -18.02 -1.96
CA ASP A 161 -10.55 -19.43 -2.28
C ASP A 161 -9.87 -20.17 -1.12
N ASN A 162 -9.08 -19.49 -0.30
CA ASN A 162 -8.47 -20.01 0.90
C ASN A 162 -9.42 -20.02 2.11
N GLY A 163 -10.69 -19.61 1.95
CA GLY A 163 -11.73 -19.70 2.97
C GLY A 163 -11.96 -18.44 3.82
N VAL A 164 -11.41 -17.28 3.42
CA VAL A 164 -11.78 -16.02 4.06
C VAL A 164 -13.23 -15.66 3.74
N ASN A 165 -13.99 -15.27 4.76
CA ASN A 165 -15.42 -14.97 4.64
C ASN A 165 -15.61 -13.50 4.25
N PHE A 166 -15.96 -13.21 3.01
CA PHE A 166 -16.26 -11.85 2.55
C PHE A 166 -17.69 -11.46 2.87
N LYS A 167 -17.88 -10.32 3.51
CA LYS A 167 -19.16 -9.69 3.87
C LYS A 167 -19.29 -8.40 3.09
N LEU A 168 -19.75 -8.51 1.85
CA LEU A 168 -19.98 -7.38 0.97
C LEU A 168 -21.32 -6.70 1.24
N GLU A 169 -21.47 -5.43 0.81
CA GLU A 169 -22.63 -4.58 1.10
C GLU A 169 -22.94 -4.52 2.62
N GLU A 170 -21.91 -4.63 3.44
CA GLU A 170 -22.07 -4.67 4.90
C GLU A 170 -21.23 -3.58 5.55
N GLN A 171 -21.90 -2.49 5.96
CA GLN A 171 -21.26 -1.32 6.56
C GLN A 171 -21.09 -1.51 8.06
N VAL A 172 -19.86 -1.33 8.57
CA VAL A 172 -19.57 -1.28 10.00
C VAL A 172 -20.09 0.04 10.57
N LEU A 173 -20.89 -0.03 11.63
CA LEU A 173 -21.47 1.12 12.31
C LEU A 173 -20.79 1.40 13.65
N GLU A 174 -20.37 0.35 14.38
CA GLU A 174 -19.78 0.47 15.70
C GLU A 174 -18.87 -0.70 16.01
N ILE A 175 -17.80 -0.45 16.76
CA ILE A 175 -16.91 -1.47 17.31
C ILE A 175 -16.90 -1.32 18.85
N GLN A 176 -17.35 -2.34 19.54
CA GLN A 176 -17.37 -2.39 21.01
C GLN A 176 -16.24 -3.29 21.51
N LYS A 177 -15.39 -2.78 22.42
CA LYS A 177 -14.41 -3.59 23.12
C LYS A 177 -15.11 -4.43 24.19
N LEU A 178 -14.87 -5.72 24.18
CA LEU A 178 -15.36 -6.66 25.19
C LEU A 178 -14.27 -6.98 26.21
N SER A 179 -14.62 -7.70 27.26
CA SER A 179 -13.63 -8.25 28.21
C SER A 179 -12.61 -9.18 27.50
N LYS A 180 -13.03 -9.84 26.42
CA LYS A 180 -12.17 -10.61 25.54
C LYS A 180 -12.60 -10.35 24.10
N GLY A 181 -11.71 -9.74 23.31
CA GLY A 181 -11.92 -9.42 21.90
C GLY A 181 -12.85 -8.22 21.69
N TYR A 182 -13.59 -8.27 20.58
CA TYR A 182 -14.41 -7.17 20.08
C TYR A 182 -15.75 -7.66 19.57
N LYS A 183 -16.75 -6.78 19.62
CA LYS A 183 -18.03 -6.95 18.95
C LYS A 183 -18.15 -5.91 17.84
N ILE A 184 -18.38 -6.36 16.63
CA ILE A 184 -18.59 -5.54 15.45
C ILE A 184 -20.08 -5.49 15.18
N ILE A 185 -20.62 -4.27 15.09
CA ILE A 185 -22.03 -4.02 14.76
C ILE A 185 -22.06 -3.40 13.36
N THR A 186 -22.80 -4.05 12.48
CA THR A 186 -23.00 -3.60 11.11
C THR A 186 -24.45 -3.22 10.86
N ASN A 187 -24.74 -2.72 9.67
CA ASN A 187 -26.12 -2.46 9.21
C ASN A 187 -26.95 -3.75 9.05
N LYS A 188 -26.31 -4.91 8.93
CA LYS A 188 -26.99 -6.20 8.70
C LYS A 188 -26.86 -7.16 9.87
N ASN A 189 -25.70 -7.17 10.57
CA ASN A 189 -25.34 -8.23 11.51
C ASN A 189 -24.59 -7.73 12.74
N LYS A 190 -24.29 -8.68 13.64
CA LYS A 190 -23.39 -8.48 14.80
C LYS A 190 -22.44 -9.67 14.88
N PHE A 191 -21.15 -9.40 14.99
CA PHE A 191 -20.11 -10.42 15.07
C PHE A 191 -19.23 -10.22 16.30
N ASN A 192 -18.71 -11.32 16.85
CA ASN A 192 -17.67 -11.28 17.87
C ASN A 192 -16.36 -11.83 17.31
N CYS A 193 -15.25 -11.15 17.53
CA CYS A 193 -13.94 -11.58 17.07
C CYS A 193 -12.86 -11.34 18.11
N ASN A 194 -11.72 -12.03 17.97
CA ASN A 194 -10.59 -11.84 18.86
C ASN A 194 -9.79 -10.59 18.48
N ILE A 195 -9.61 -10.36 17.18
CA ILE A 195 -8.77 -9.26 16.63
C ILE A 195 -9.58 -8.51 15.58
N VAL A 196 -9.44 -7.19 15.57
CA VAL A 196 -9.96 -6.30 14.52
C VAL A 196 -8.78 -5.60 13.86
N ILE A 197 -8.73 -5.59 12.53
CA ILE A 197 -7.79 -4.82 11.74
C ILE A 197 -8.60 -3.84 10.90
N ASN A 198 -8.46 -2.55 11.20
CA ASN A 198 -9.12 -1.49 10.44
C ASN A 198 -8.20 -1.02 9.31
N THR A 199 -8.66 -1.14 8.08
CA THR A 199 -7.98 -0.69 6.86
C THR A 199 -8.81 0.34 6.09
N THR A 200 -9.88 0.86 6.70
CA THR A 200 -10.70 1.90 6.11
C THR A 200 -10.02 3.27 6.27
N PRO A 201 -10.12 4.17 5.28
CA PRO A 201 -9.59 5.51 5.42
C PRO A 201 -10.45 6.31 6.42
N ASP A 202 -9.81 6.97 7.38
CA ASP A 202 -10.35 8.00 8.30
C ASP A 202 -11.66 7.65 9.05
N GLU A 203 -12.16 6.43 8.99
CA GLU A 203 -13.35 6.01 9.71
C GLU A 203 -13.01 5.60 11.16
N ASN A 204 -13.44 6.42 12.09
CA ASN A 204 -13.31 6.14 13.52
C ASN A 204 -14.62 5.55 14.06
N PHE A 205 -14.79 4.23 13.98
CA PHE A 205 -15.99 3.48 14.38
C PHE A 205 -16.29 3.52 15.89
N GLY A 206 -16.00 4.64 16.55
CA GLY A 206 -16.21 4.77 18.00
C GLY A 206 -15.23 3.98 18.84
N ILE A 207 -14.15 3.46 18.27
CA ILE A 207 -13.05 2.87 19.03
C ILE A 207 -12.33 4.00 19.75
N TYR A 208 -12.79 4.33 20.92
CA TYR A 208 -12.00 5.16 21.85
C TYR A 208 -10.86 4.27 22.37
N SER A 209 -9.68 4.44 21.79
CA SER A 209 -8.49 3.91 22.44
C SER A 209 -8.31 4.67 23.75
N ASP A 210 -8.22 3.97 24.88
CA ASP A 210 -7.80 4.53 26.17
C ASP A 210 -6.37 5.11 26.11
N THR A 211 -5.70 4.99 25.00
CA THR A 211 -4.42 5.61 24.71
C THR A 211 -4.67 6.92 23.98
N LYS A 212 -4.60 8.03 24.72
CA LYS A 212 -4.45 9.40 24.18
C LYS A 212 -3.13 9.50 23.38
N ARG A 213 -3.00 8.80 22.30
CA ARG A 213 -1.99 9.09 21.27
C ARG A 213 -2.60 10.13 20.34
N LYS A 214 -2.23 11.39 20.57
CA LYS A 214 -2.27 12.40 19.51
C LYS A 214 -1.28 11.91 18.44
N LEU A 215 -1.79 11.58 17.27
CA LEU A 215 -1.00 11.56 16.06
C LEU A 215 -0.63 12.98 15.66
#